data_af3e4a14dad34447023a2586940c8aa7
#
_entry.id   af3e4a14dad34447023a2586940c8aa7
#
_cell.length_a   1.000
_cell.length_b   1.000
_cell.length_c   1.000
_cell.angle_alpha   90.00
_cell.angle_beta   90.00
_cell.angle_gamma   90.00
#
_symmetry.space_group_name_H-M   'P 1'
#
loop_
_entity.id
_entity.type
_entity.pdbx_description
1 polymer ?
#
loop_
_entity_poly.entity_id
_entity_poly.type
_entity_poly.pdbx_seq_one_letter_code
_entity_poly.pdbx_strand_id
1 'polypeptide(L)'
;MFCYPKAAMERAMKVQEVILRALAKKITWWQAAEIIGISDRQLRRWRERYEEFGYDGLFDRRRGKPSPKRVALGLVEQVLGLYRDRYHDLNVRHFHEKLRAEHHIELSYSWVKQALQGAGLVARGRKRGVHRKRRPRRPLPGMLLHIDGSRHRWFQDERWYDLIVILDDATSEIYYAQLVEEESTVTVMAGLKEVIERKGVFCALYSDRGSQFWLTPKVGGKVDCHRLTQVGRALRELDIQMIPAYSPQARGRSERNFGTWQGRLPQELRLQGITTLEAANAFLREHYRAEFNRRFQVRAAQAGSAFMPGRSRDLDLIFALQFERTVNRDRERGIPTFPQPRRLLEIN
;
A
#
# COMPACT_ATOMS: atom_id res chain seq x y z
N MET A 1 42.85 -16.22 -11.05
CA MET A 1 42.74 -17.55 -10.44
C MET A 1 41.37 -17.61 -9.74
N PHE A 2 40.46 -18.47 -10.21
CA PHE A 2 39.14 -18.59 -9.57
C PHE A 2 39.30 -19.39 -8.27
N CYS A 3 39.00 -18.77 -7.14
CA CYS A 3 38.95 -19.44 -5.85
C CYS A 3 37.62 -20.16 -5.70
N TYR A 4 37.66 -21.50 -5.77
CA TYR A 4 36.49 -22.34 -5.55
C TYR A 4 36.21 -22.50 -4.03
N PRO A 5 34.95 -22.59 -3.59
CA PRO A 5 34.62 -22.91 -2.21
C PRO A 5 35.20 -24.29 -1.82
N LYS A 6 35.62 -24.43 -0.57
CA LYS A 6 36.22 -25.68 -0.04
C LYS A 6 35.39 -26.91 -0.35
N ALA A 7 34.09 -26.86 -0.14
CA ALA A 7 33.18 -27.97 -0.47
C ALA A 7 33.14 -28.35 -1.97
N ALA A 8 33.35 -27.38 -2.89
CA ALA A 8 33.42 -27.67 -4.32
C ALA A 8 34.74 -28.34 -4.68
N MET A 9 35.84 -27.94 -4.02
CA MET A 9 37.16 -28.58 -4.20
C MET A 9 37.16 -30.01 -3.67
N GLU A 10 36.63 -30.24 -2.47
CA GLU A 10 36.50 -31.59 -1.87
C GLU A 10 35.68 -32.53 -2.78
N ARG A 11 34.57 -32.02 -3.32
CA ARG A 11 33.74 -32.78 -4.27
C ARG A 11 34.49 -33.10 -5.55
N ALA A 12 35.22 -32.14 -6.12
CA ALA A 12 36.01 -32.34 -7.34
C ALA A 12 37.13 -33.37 -7.12
N MET A 13 37.83 -33.33 -5.97
CA MET A 13 38.86 -34.30 -5.58
C MET A 13 38.28 -35.72 -5.47
N LYS A 14 37.13 -35.87 -4.78
CA LYS A 14 36.45 -37.16 -4.67
C LYS A 14 36.07 -37.73 -6.04
N VAL A 15 35.52 -36.87 -6.91
CA VAL A 15 35.14 -37.28 -8.28
C VAL A 15 36.37 -37.68 -9.11
N GLN A 16 37.47 -36.92 -9.04
CA GLN A 16 38.72 -37.24 -9.71
C GLN A 16 39.26 -38.58 -9.27
N GLU A 17 39.35 -38.83 -7.96
CA GLU A 17 39.85 -40.09 -7.42
C GLU A 17 39.06 -41.28 -7.98
N VAL A 18 37.73 -41.21 -7.99
CA VAL A 18 36.87 -42.28 -8.50
C VAL A 18 37.03 -42.46 -10.00
N ILE A 19 37.15 -41.39 -10.79
CA ILE A 19 37.41 -41.46 -12.24
C ILE A 19 38.76 -42.12 -12.51
N LEU A 20 39.81 -41.78 -11.78
CA LEU A 20 41.14 -42.36 -11.92
C LEU A 20 41.16 -43.88 -11.59
N ARG A 21 40.39 -44.30 -10.57
CA ARG A 21 40.21 -45.73 -10.25
C ARG A 21 39.51 -46.50 -11.37
N ALA A 22 38.49 -45.88 -12.01
CA ALA A 22 37.80 -46.48 -13.15
C ALA A 22 38.66 -46.53 -14.40
N LEU A 23 39.45 -45.49 -14.69
CA LEU A 23 40.43 -45.46 -15.78
C LEU A 23 41.51 -46.53 -15.59
N ALA A 24 41.98 -46.74 -14.37
CA ALA A 24 42.93 -47.78 -14.00
C ALA A 24 42.30 -49.19 -13.97
N LYS A 25 41.06 -49.36 -14.40
CA LYS A 25 40.31 -50.65 -14.41
C LYS A 25 40.17 -51.31 -13.03
N LYS A 26 40.35 -50.56 -11.93
CA LYS A 26 40.19 -51.06 -10.56
C LYS A 26 38.73 -51.18 -10.14
N ILE A 27 37.85 -50.38 -10.74
CA ILE A 27 36.39 -50.44 -10.57
C ILE A 27 35.73 -50.26 -11.94
N THR A 28 34.49 -50.74 -12.08
CA THR A 28 33.69 -50.50 -13.26
C THR A 28 33.10 -49.08 -13.27
N TRP A 29 32.74 -48.55 -14.45
CA TRP A 29 32.10 -47.24 -14.55
C TRP A 29 30.75 -47.18 -13.81
N TRP A 30 30.04 -48.29 -13.76
CA TRP A 30 28.81 -48.41 -13.01
C TRP A 30 29.07 -48.27 -11.50
N GLN A 31 30.05 -48.99 -10.95
CA GLN A 31 30.47 -48.85 -9.55
C GLN A 31 30.95 -47.43 -9.22
N ALA A 32 31.67 -46.80 -10.16
CA ALA A 32 32.12 -45.42 -10.02
C ALA A 32 30.93 -44.42 -9.90
N ALA A 33 29.89 -44.64 -10.70
CA ALA A 33 28.68 -43.83 -10.65
C ALA A 33 27.93 -43.98 -9.29
N GLU A 34 27.86 -45.22 -8.81
CA GLU A 34 27.24 -45.56 -7.52
C GLU A 34 28.00 -44.91 -6.32
N ILE A 35 29.35 -45.01 -6.31
CA ILE A 35 30.21 -44.39 -5.26
C ILE A 35 30.02 -42.88 -5.18
N ILE A 36 29.83 -42.19 -6.31
CA ILE A 36 29.62 -40.74 -6.35
C ILE A 36 28.16 -40.38 -6.08
N GLY A 37 27.23 -41.32 -6.30
CA GLY A 37 25.77 -41.08 -6.16
C GLY A 37 25.18 -40.35 -7.38
N ILE A 38 25.63 -40.63 -8.59
CA ILE A 38 25.15 -40.02 -9.84
C ILE A 38 24.78 -41.08 -10.86
N SER A 39 24.06 -40.69 -11.93
CA SER A 39 23.77 -41.60 -13.02
C SER A 39 25.01 -41.89 -13.89
N ASP A 40 25.07 -43.07 -14.51
CA ASP A 40 26.13 -43.47 -15.46
C ASP A 40 26.30 -42.45 -16.60
N ARG A 41 25.18 -41.91 -17.12
CA ARG A 41 25.21 -40.84 -18.12
C ARG A 41 25.89 -39.56 -17.62
N GLN A 42 25.71 -39.22 -16.37
CA GLN A 42 26.32 -38.03 -15.77
C GLN A 42 27.83 -38.29 -15.52
N LEU A 43 28.20 -39.46 -15.06
CA LEU A 43 29.60 -39.83 -14.87
C LEU A 43 30.36 -39.83 -16.19
N ARG A 44 29.77 -40.36 -17.28
CA ARG A 44 30.33 -40.32 -18.62
C ARG A 44 30.64 -38.90 -19.09
N ARG A 45 29.74 -37.98 -18.89
CA ARG A 45 29.96 -36.55 -19.16
C ARG A 45 31.07 -35.93 -18.29
N TRP A 46 31.22 -36.37 -17.06
CA TRP A 46 32.29 -35.89 -16.19
C TRP A 46 33.63 -36.48 -16.60
N ARG A 47 33.67 -37.74 -17.05
CA ARG A 47 34.85 -38.34 -17.63
C ARG A 47 35.32 -37.57 -18.87
N GLU A 48 34.44 -37.33 -19.83
CA GLU A 48 34.74 -36.55 -21.05
C GLU A 48 35.32 -35.17 -20.71
N ARG A 49 34.72 -34.49 -19.72
CA ARG A 49 35.21 -33.18 -19.25
C ARG A 49 36.58 -33.30 -18.57
N TYR A 50 36.82 -34.34 -17.83
CA TYR A 50 38.09 -34.56 -17.17
C TYR A 50 39.19 -34.89 -18.20
N GLU A 51 38.88 -35.68 -19.23
CA GLU A 51 39.80 -35.98 -20.34
C GLU A 51 40.13 -34.72 -21.17
N GLU A 52 39.14 -33.80 -21.37
CA GLU A 52 39.31 -32.57 -22.15
C GLU A 52 39.96 -31.44 -21.40
N PHE A 53 39.59 -31.23 -20.11
CA PHE A 53 39.97 -30.03 -19.32
C PHE A 53 40.72 -30.36 -18.02
N GLY A 54 41.08 -31.62 -17.81
CA GLY A 54 41.72 -32.05 -16.58
C GLY A 54 40.87 -31.82 -15.33
N TYR A 55 41.53 -31.51 -14.22
CA TYR A 55 40.87 -31.26 -12.93
C TYR A 55 39.85 -30.11 -13.00
N ASP A 56 40.11 -29.06 -13.78
CA ASP A 56 39.22 -27.94 -13.96
C ASP A 56 37.90 -28.30 -14.64
N GLY A 57 37.84 -29.37 -15.39
CA GLY A 57 36.63 -29.90 -16.01
C GLY A 57 35.58 -30.40 -15.01
N LEU A 58 35.99 -30.71 -13.77
CA LEU A 58 35.13 -31.21 -12.70
C LEU A 58 34.41 -30.05 -11.93
N PHE A 59 34.78 -28.82 -12.20
CA PHE A 59 34.09 -27.66 -11.62
C PHE A 59 32.95 -27.17 -12.51
N ASP A 60 32.04 -26.41 -11.89
CA ASP A 60 30.93 -25.77 -12.64
C ASP A 60 31.47 -24.58 -13.48
N ARG A 61 31.65 -24.86 -14.78
CA ARG A 61 32.14 -23.89 -15.78
C ARG A 61 31.16 -22.74 -16.09
N ARG A 62 29.95 -22.79 -15.54
CA ARG A 62 28.99 -21.66 -15.64
C ARG A 62 29.39 -20.50 -14.75
N ARG A 63 30.16 -20.74 -13.70
CA ARG A 63 30.69 -19.69 -12.83
C ARG A 63 31.63 -18.77 -13.62
N GLY A 64 31.40 -17.46 -13.50
CA GLY A 64 32.21 -16.46 -14.21
C GLY A 64 31.75 -16.13 -15.62
N LYS A 65 30.85 -16.92 -16.25
CA LYS A 65 30.26 -16.50 -17.53
C LYS A 65 29.16 -15.49 -17.27
N PRO A 66 29.21 -14.27 -17.88
CA PRO A 66 28.13 -13.31 -17.77
C PRO A 66 26.84 -13.93 -18.34
N SER A 67 25.73 -13.74 -17.63
CA SER A 67 24.43 -14.18 -18.12
C SER A 67 24.11 -13.50 -19.47
N PRO A 68 23.60 -14.21 -20.48
CA PRO A 68 23.15 -13.58 -21.72
C PRO A 68 21.98 -12.60 -21.51
N LYS A 69 21.31 -12.69 -20.33
CA LYS A 69 20.27 -11.75 -19.90
C LYS A 69 20.81 -10.63 -19.02
N ARG A 70 22.12 -10.40 -19.02
CA ARG A 70 22.73 -9.31 -18.23
C ARG A 70 22.27 -7.96 -18.81
N VAL A 71 21.74 -7.10 -17.94
CA VAL A 71 21.36 -5.74 -18.32
C VAL A 71 22.64 -4.95 -18.66
N ALA A 72 22.58 -4.17 -19.74
CA ALA A 72 23.70 -3.33 -20.17
C ALA A 72 24.09 -2.31 -19.09
N LEU A 73 25.40 -2.07 -18.93
CA LEU A 73 25.92 -1.20 -17.87
C LEU A 73 25.31 0.22 -17.94
N GLY A 74 25.22 0.81 -19.14
CA GLY A 74 24.61 2.13 -19.30
C GLY A 74 23.17 2.21 -18.82
N LEU A 75 22.37 1.14 -19.01
CA LEU A 75 21.01 1.10 -18.48
C LEU A 75 20.99 0.95 -16.94
N VAL A 76 21.95 0.23 -16.36
CA VAL A 76 22.12 0.15 -14.90
C VAL A 76 22.42 1.52 -14.33
N GLU A 77 23.38 2.24 -14.90
CA GLU A 77 23.77 3.59 -14.50
C GLU A 77 22.61 4.58 -14.63
N GLN A 78 21.86 4.52 -15.73
CA GLN A 78 20.65 5.33 -15.92
C GLN A 78 19.61 5.09 -14.83
N VAL A 79 19.30 3.83 -14.52
CA VAL A 79 18.31 3.51 -13.47
C VAL A 79 18.77 3.98 -12.10
N LEU A 80 20.05 3.79 -11.76
CA LEU A 80 20.60 4.25 -10.47
C LEU A 80 20.66 5.78 -10.39
N GLY A 81 21.01 6.47 -11.49
CA GLY A 81 20.99 7.93 -11.60
C GLY A 81 19.58 8.47 -11.38
N LEU A 82 18.59 7.98 -12.13
CA LEU A 82 17.18 8.38 -11.96
C LEU A 82 16.70 8.25 -10.50
N TYR A 83 17.08 7.16 -9.83
CA TYR A 83 16.70 6.99 -8.44
C TYR A 83 17.36 8.02 -7.53
N ARG A 84 18.66 8.29 -7.66
CA ARG A 84 19.39 9.25 -6.81
C ARG A 84 18.89 10.68 -7.01
N ASP A 85 18.69 11.07 -8.28
CA ASP A 85 18.48 12.47 -8.63
C ASP A 85 17.01 12.89 -8.49
N ARG A 86 16.06 11.99 -8.83
CA ARG A 86 14.65 12.36 -8.92
C ARG A 86 13.74 11.55 -7.98
N TYR A 87 14.06 10.28 -7.74
CA TYR A 87 13.14 9.33 -7.10
C TYR A 87 13.67 8.74 -5.79
N HIS A 88 14.62 9.41 -5.13
CA HIS A 88 15.35 8.94 -3.96
C HIS A 88 14.46 8.57 -2.75
N ASP A 89 13.29 9.14 -2.62
CA ASP A 89 12.32 8.94 -1.56
C ASP A 89 11.19 7.94 -1.92
N LEU A 90 11.16 7.45 -3.16
CA LEU A 90 10.17 6.46 -3.57
C LEU A 90 10.52 5.07 -3.03
N ASN A 91 9.50 4.33 -2.59
CA ASN A 91 9.70 2.90 -2.37
C ASN A 91 9.94 2.18 -3.72
N VAL A 92 10.64 1.04 -3.67
CA VAL A 92 11.07 0.31 -4.88
C VAL A 92 9.92 -0.03 -5.83
N ARG A 93 8.72 -0.33 -5.30
CA ARG A 93 7.56 -0.65 -6.13
C ARG A 93 7.09 0.58 -6.90
N HIS A 94 7.01 1.72 -6.22
CA HIS A 94 6.60 2.98 -6.80
C HIS A 94 7.62 3.44 -7.87
N PHE A 95 8.91 3.37 -7.55
CA PHE A 95 9.97 3.66 -8.52
C PHE A 95 9.90 2.76 -9.76
N HIS A 96 9.71 1.44 -9.58
CA HIS A 96 9.57 0.51 -10.69
C HIS A 96 8.39 0.86 -11.62
N GLU A 97 7.28 1.33 -11.04
CA GLU A 97 6.13 1.79 -11.81
C GLU A 97 6.45 3.06 -12.61
N LYS A 98 7.19 4.02 -12.01
CA LYS A 98 7.66 5.24 -12.69
C LYS A 98 8.64 4.92 -13.83
N LEU A 99 9.58 3.98 -13.62
CA LEU A 99 10.49 3.53 -14.68
C LEU A 99 9.74 3.05 -15.92
N ARG A 100 8.66 2.29 -15.74
CA ARG A 100 7.85 1.79 -16.85
C ARG A 100 6.97 2.87 -17.47
N ALA A 101 6.30 3.67 -16.65
CA ALA A 101 5.32 4.65 -17.12
C ALA A 101 5.97 5.91 -17.73
N GLU A 102 7.03 6.45 -17.11
CA GLU A 102 7.63 7.73 -17.48
C GLU A 102 8.92 7.58 -18.31
N HIS A 103 9.66 6.50 -18.11
CA HIS A 103 10.96 6.29 -18.76
C HIS A 103 10.97 5.13 -19.76
N HIS A 104 9.86 4.38 -19.90
CA HIS A 104 9.72 3.23 -20.82
C HIS A 104 10.79 2.15 -20.60
N ILE A 105 11.27 2.01 -19.36
CA ILE A 105 12.29 1.02 -18.98
C ILE A 105 11.60 -0.23 -18.48
N GLU A 106 11.65 -1.31 -19.29
CA GLU A 106 10.99 -2.61 -19.02
C GLU A 106 11.93 -3.59 -18.32
N LEU A 107 12.25 -3.31 -17.06
CA LEU A 107 13.02 -4.21 -16.19
C LEU A 107 12.12 -4.89 -15.16
N SER A 108 12.48 -6.10 -14.73
CA SER A 108 11.70 -6.77 -13.68
C SER A 108 11.86 -6.07 -12.32
N TYR A 109 10.79 -6.09 -11.52
CA TYR A 109 10.82 -5.56 -10.15
C TYR A 109 11.96 -6.16 -9.31
N SER A 110 12.21 -7.47 -9.44
CA SER A 110 13.26 -8.15 -8.69
C SER A 110 14.64 -7.64 -9.07
N TRP A 111 14.87 -7.36 -10.35
CA TRP A 111 16.11 -6.79 -10.83
C TRP A 111 16.34 -5.38 -10.30
N VAL A 112 15.33 -4.49 -10.43
CA VAL A 112 15.40 -3.11 -9.92
C VAL A 112 15.68 -3.10 -8.41
N LYS A 113 14.96 -3.94 -7.65
CA LYS A 113 15.18 -4.09 -6.22
C LYS A 113 16.61 -4.51 -5.88
N GLN A 114 17.15 -5.51 -6.58
CA GLN A 114 18.52 -6.00 -6.36
C GLN A 114 19.58 -4.95 -6.74
N ALA A 115 19.37 -4.22 -7.83
CA ALA A 115 20.26 -3.14 -8.26
C ALA A 115 20.33 -2.02 -7.22
N LEU A 116 19.18 -1.52 -6.74
CA LEU A 116 19.11 -0.48 -5.71
C LEU A 116 19.73 -0.94 -4.37
N GLN A 117 19.46 -2.19 -3.97
CA GLN A 117 20.03 -2.76 -2.75
C GLN A 117 21.55 -3.01 -2.87
N GLY A 118 22.00 -3.45 -4.05
CA GLY A 118 23.43 -3.63 -4.33
C GLY A 118 24.21 -2.32 -4.35
N ALA A 119 23.57 -1.24 -4.81
CA ALA A 119 24.14 0.11 -4.79
C ALA A 119 24.02 0.82 -3.41
N GLY A 120 23.43 0.17 -2.39
CA GLY A 120 23.24 0.76 -1.05
C GLY A 120 22.17 1.86 -0.99
N LEU A 121 21.40 2.06 -2.04
CA LEU A 121 20.37 3.11 -2.12
C LEU A 121 19.07 2.75 -1.37
N VAL A 122 18.82 1.47 -1.17
CA VAL A 122 17.63 0.97 -0.46
C VAL A 122 18.03 -0.15 0.50
N ALA A 123 17.58 -0.03 1.74
CA ALA A 123 17.84 -1.04 2.77
C ALA A 123 17.11 -2.36 2.48
N ARG A 124 17.68 -3.47 2.92
CA ARG A 124 16.99 -4.77 2.89
C ARG A 124 15.91 -4.79 3.96
N GLY A 125 14.66 -4.99 3.55
CA GLY A 125 13.54 -5.08 4.47
C GLY A 125 13.66 -6.30 5.40
N ARG A 126 13.21 -6.15 6.66
CA ARG A 126 13.11 -7.26 7.63
C ARG A 126 12.09 -8.29 7.13
N LYS A 127 12.31 -9.58 7.45
CA LYS A 127 11.31 -10.64 7.23
C LYS A 127 10.03 -10.29 8.00
N ARG A 128 8.90 -10.34 7.32
CA ARG A 128 7.59 -10.12 7.95
C ARG A 128 7.26 -11.30 8.86
N GLY A 129 6.60 -11.04 9.99
CA GLY A 129 6.08 -12.07 10.89
C GLY A 129 4.91 -12.86 10.25
N VAL A 130 4.34 -13.79 11.05
CA VAL A 130 3.23 -14.67 10.64
C VAL A 130 2.03 -13.86 10.13
N HIS A 131 1.44 -14.30 9.02
CA HIS A 131 0.23 -13.69 8.45
C HIS A 131 -0.95 -13.85 9.39
N ARG A 132 -1.58 -12.72 9.76
CA ARG A 132 -2.83 -12.72 10.52
C ARG A 132 -4.00 -13.05 9.59
N LYS A 133 -5.01 -13.77 10.11
CA LYS A 133 -6.25 -14.08 9.38
C LYS A 133 -6.94 -12.78 8.95
N ARG A 134 -7.33 -12.69 7.69
CA ARG A 134 -8.02 -11.51 7.15
C ARG A 134 -9.53 -11.65 7.37
N ARG A 135 -10.18 -10.56 7.79
CA ARG A 135 -11.63 -10.48 7.79
C ARG A 135 -12.16 -10.54 6.34
N PRO A 136 -13.20 -11.34 6.05
CA PRO A 136 -13.84 -11.33 4.73
C PRO A 136 -14.32 -9.92 4.34
N ARG A 137 -14.34 -9.62 3.07
CA ARG A 137 -14.93 -8.39 2.52
C ARG A 137 -16.44 -8.49 2.49
N ARG A 138 -17.14 -7.37 2.53
CA ARG A 138 -18.55 -7.35 2.16
C ARG A 138 -18.70 -7.68 0.68
N PRO A 139 -19.78 -8.38 0.28
CA PRO A 139 -19.94 -8.86 -1.11
C PRO A 139 -20.21 -7.74 -2.11
N LEU A 140 -20.92 -6.66 -1.72
CA LEU A 140 -21.34 -5.57 -2.60
C LEU A 140 -20.78 -4.23 -2.17
N PRO A 141 -20.43 -3.34 -3.12
CA PRO A 141 -20.12 -1.94 -2.84
C PRO A 141 -21.30 -1.24 -2.14
N GLY A 142 -20.99 -0.33 -1.22
CA GLY A 142 -22.01 0.42 -0.45
C GLY A 142 -22.59 -0.33 0.75
N MET A 143 -22.28 -1.61 0.96
CA MET A 143 -22.73 -2.31 2.18
C MET A 143 -22.00 -1.83 3.44
N LEU A 144 -20.72 -1.45 3.31
CA LEU A 144 -19.93 -0.95 4.41
C LEU A 144 -18.85 -0.03 3.88
N LEU A 145 -18.86 1.21 4.34
CA LEU A 145 -17.77 2.14 4.12
C LEU A 145 -16.90 2.24 5.37
N HIS A 146 -15.63 2.51 5.16
CA HIS A 146 -14.70 2.87 6.22
C HIS A 146 -14.36 4.34 6.07
N ILE A 147 -14.43 5.09 7.16
CA ILE A 147 -13.87 6.43 7.27
C ILE A 147 -12.75 6.41 8.27
N ASP A 148 -11.66 7.06 7.93
CA ASP A 148 -10.50 7.14 8.81
C ASP A 148 -9.66 8.36 8.42
N GLY A 149 -9.00 8.99 9.40
CA GLY A 149 -8.04 10.05 9.24
C GLY A 149 -6.60 9.54 9.42
N SER A 150 -5.67 10.17 8.75
CA SER A 150 -4.25 9.86 8.90
C SER A 150 -3.42 11.11 9.02
N ARG A 151 -2.90 11.37 10.21
CA ARG A 151 -1.97 12.45 10.49
C ARG A 151 -0.58 12.10 10.00
N HIS A 152 -0.04 12.93 9.11
CA HIS A 152 1.27 12.71 8.53
C HIS A 152 1.86 14.03 8.00
N ARG A 153 3.20 14.04 7.72
CA ARG A 153 3.84 15.12 6.97
C ARG A 153 3.63 14.85 5.48
N TRP A 154 2.57 15.39 4.91
CA TRP A 154 2.18 15.12 3.53
C TRP A 154 2.97 15.94 2.51
N PHE A 155 3.48 17.08 2.91
CA PHE A 155 4.34 17.95 2.12
C PHE A 155 5.81 17.82 2.52
N GLN A 156 6.69 18.54 1.84
CA GLN A 156 8.11 18.61 2.16
C GLN A 156 8.42 19.62 3.28
N ASP A 157 7.39 20.07 3.99
CA ASP A 157 7.49 20.92 5.17
C ASP A 157 7.42 20.10 6.48
N GLU A 158 7.61 20.75 7.61
CA GLU A 158 7.55 20.11 8.92
C GLU A 158 6.14 20.04 9.51
N ARG A 159 5.14 20.63 8.84
CA ARG A 159 3.77 20.68 9.31
C ARG A 159 3.07 19.34 9.14
N TRP A 160 2.18 19.10 10.07
CA TRP A 160 1.33 17.90 10.08
C TRP A 160 -0.06 18.25 9.58
N TYR A 161 -0.60 17.41 8.72
CA TYR A 161 -1.94 17.53 8.19
C TYR A 161 -2.65 16.19 8.29
N ASP A 162 -3.96 16.20 8.30
CA ASP A 162 -4.77 15.00 8.29
C ASP A 162 -5.28 14.71 6.88
N LEU A 163 -5.11 13.48 6.42
CA LEU A 163 -5.75 12.97 5.21
C LEU A 163 -7.00 12.19 5.63
N ILE A 164 -8.17 12.71 5.31
CA ILE A 164 -9.45 12.02 5.51
C ILE A 164 -9.72 11.16 4.29
N VAL A 165 -10.00 9.87 4.50
CA VAL A 165 -10.29 8.91 3.43
C VAL A 165 -11.57 8.16 3.74
N ILE A 166 -12.47 8.08 2.73
CA ILE A 166 -13.64 7.20 2.77
C ILE A 166 -13.47 6.14 1.69
N LEU A 167 -13.44 4.88 2.12
CA LEU A 167 -13.23 3.74 1.24
C LEU A 167 -14.29 2.66 1.41
N ASP A 168 -14.56 1.94 0.34
CA ASP A 168 -15.49 0.81 0.33
C ASP A 168 -14.83 -0.48 0.86
N ASP A 169 -15.54 -1.23 1.69
CA ASP A 169 -15.07 -2.51 2.25
C ASP A 169 -14.95 -3.61 1.18
N ALA A 170 -15.88 -3.66 0.25
CA ALA A 170 -15.94 -4.71 -0.77
C ALA A 170 -14.80 -4.56 -1.79
N THR A 171 -14.58 -3.33 -2.26
CA THR A 171 -13.68 -3.06 -3.39
C THR A 171 -12.37 -2.39 -3.00
N SER A 172 -12.29 -1.78 -1.81
CA SER A 172 -11.23 -0.81 -1.44
C SER A 172 -11.17 0.41 -2.36
N GLU A 173 -12.22 0.68 -3.14
CA GLU A 173 -12.36 1.91 -3.91
C GLU A 173 -12.41 3.11 -2.96
N ILE A 174 -11.65 4.14 -3.26
CA ILE A 174 -11.65 5.40 -2.53
C ILE A 174 -12.75 6.28 -3.12
N TYR A 175 -13.75 6.58 -2.32
CA TYR A 175 -14.83 7.48 -2.73
C TYR A 175 -14.51 8.93 -2.40
N TYR A 176 -13.77 9.16 -1.32
CA TYR A 176 -13.36 10.47 -0.88
C TYR A 176 -11.94 10.45 -0.35
N ALA A 177 -11.16 11.48 -0.65
CA ALA A 177 -9.85 11.75 -0.08
C ALA A 177 -9.61 13.25 -0.07
N GLN A 178 -9.34 13.82 1.11
CA GLN A 178 -9.06 15.25 1.29
C GLN A 178 -8.00 15.45 2.37
N LEU A 179 -7.05 16.32 2.08
CA LEU A 179 -6.10 16.85 3.05
C LEU A 179 -6.73 18.05 3.77
N VAL A 180 -6.60 18.07 5.08
CA VAL A 180 -7.09 19.14 5.96
C VAL A 180 -6.01 19.48 6.99
N GLU A 181 -6.08 20.67 7.59
CA GLU A 181 -5.18 21.02 8.69
C GLU A 181 -5.39 20.11 9.90
N GLU A 182 -6.68 19.85 10.23
CA GLU A 182 -7.07 18.95 11.30
C GLU A 182 -8.40 18.28 10.99
N GLU A 183 -8.51 16.98 11.33
CA GLU A 183 -9.78 16.26 11.24
C GLU A 183 -10.80 16.83 12.23
N SER A 184 -11.97 17.19 11.74
CA SER A 184 -13.06 17.79 12.53
C SER A 184 -14.42 17.22 12.14
N THR A 185 -15.43 17.46 12.97
CA THR A 185 -16.82 17.10 12.64
C THR A 185 -17.26 17.68 11.30
N VAL A 186 -16.88 18.93 11.00
CA VAL A 186 -17.25 19.61 9.75
C VAL A 186 -16.60 18.94 8.53
N THR A 187 -15.29 18.65 8.61
CA THR A 187 -14.57 18.03 7.50
C THR A 187 -15.04 16.59 7.23
N VAL A 188 -15.36 15.85 8.29
CA VAL A 188 -15.95 14.50 8.20
C VAL A 188 -17.34 14.54 7.56
N MET A 189 -18.21 15.48 8.00
CA MET A 189 -19.56 15.63 7.47
C MET A 189 -19.53 16.04 5.99
N ALA A 190 -18.64 16.95 5.60
CA ALA A 190 -18.46 17.34 4.21
C ALA A 190 -18.07 16.14 3.33
N GLY A 191 -17.14 15.31 3.78
CA GLY A 191 -16.74 14.10 3.04
C GLY A 191 -17.86 13.07 2.89
N LEU A 192 -18.63 12.84 3.96
CA LEU A 192 -19.79 11.93 3.93
C LEU A 192 -20.88 12.45 3.00
N LYS A 193 -21.17 13.75 3.04
CA LYS A 193 -22.12 14.41 2.16
C LYS A 193 -21.72 14.22 0.69
N GLU A 194 -20.47 14.54 0.31
CA GLU A 194 -19.97 14.36 -1.06
C GLU A 194 -20.14 12.92 -1.55
N VAL A 195 -19.83 11.93 -0.71
CA VAL A 195 -20.00 10.53 -1.08
C VAL A 195 -21.45 10.19 -1.34
N ILE A 196 -22.37 10.66 -0.48
CA ILE A 196 -23.83 10.39 -0.61
C ILE A 196 -24.40 11.08 -1.85
N GLU A 197 -24.01 12.31 -2.13
CA GLU A 197 -24.42 13.05 -3.33
C GLU A 197 -24.01 12.32 -4.63
N ARG A 198 -22.81 11.75 -4.64
CA ARG A 198 -22.24 11.12 -5.83
C ARG A 198 -22.62 9.65 -6.01
N LYS A 199 -22.76 8.90 -4.94
CA LYS A 199 -22.96 7.44 -4.99
C LYS A 199 -24.33 7.02 -4.47
N GLY A 200 -24.97 7.83 -3.66
CA GLY A 200 -26.20 7.50 -2.94
C GLY A 200 -25.95 7.12 -1.48
N VAL A 201 -27.03 6.77 -0.78
CA VAL A 201 -27.01 6.34 0.62
C VAL A 201 -26.48 4.91 0.71
N PHE A 202 -25.50 4.69 1.59
CA PHE A 202 -24.88 3.39 1.86
C PHE A 202 -25.44 2.75 3.15
N CYS A 203 -25.22 1.44 3.39
CA CYS A 203 -25.86 0.75 4.50
C CYS A 203 -25.18 1.01 5.86
N ALA A 204 -23.85 1.02 5.93
CA ALA A 204 -23.14 1.15 7.20
C ALA A 204 -21.82 1.89 7.08
N LEU A 205 -21.44 2.61 8.15
CA LEU A 205 -20.14 3.28 8.30
C LEU A 205 -19.33 2.63 9.43
N TYR A 206 -18.10 2.27 9.14
CA TYR A 206 -17.11 1.80 10.10
C TYR A 206 -16.13 2.92 10.42
N SER A 207 -16.09 3.38 11.65
CA SER A 207 -15.20 4.45 12.09
C SER A 207 -14.38 4.04 13.30
N ASP A 208 -13.35 4.80 13.61
CA ASP A 208 -12.72 4.72 14.93
C ASP A 208 -13.68 5.25 16.02
N ARG A 209 -13.19 5.33 17.26
CA ARG A 209 -13.96 5.85 18.41
C ARG A 209 -13.61 7.31 18.70
N GLY A 210 -13.20 8.07 17.71
CA GLY A 210 -12.95 9.51 17.82
C GLY A 210 -14.21 10.27 18.28
N SER A 211 -13.99 11.39 18.95
CA SER A 211 -15.08 12.22 19.53
C SER A 211 -16.03 12.79 18.47
N GLN A 212 -15.60 12.93 17.23
CA GLN A 212 -16.46 13.33 16.11
C GLN A 212 -17.49 12.26 15.77
N PHE A 213 -17.17 10.97 16.00
CA PHE A 213 -18.06 9.84 15.69
C PHE A 213 -18.85 9.35 16.89
N TRP A 214 -18.20 9.29 18.07
CA TRP A 214 -18.77 8.62 19.25
C TRP A 214 -18.53 9.38 20.55
N LEU A 215 -19.52 9.36 21.42
CA LEU A 215 -19.35 9.78 22.80
C LEU A 215 -18.87 8.57 23.62
N THR A 216 -17.75 8.72 24.30
CA THR A 216 -17.18 7.66 25.16
C THR A 216 -17.12 8.18 26.59
N PRO A 217 -18.07 7.77 27.46
CA PRO A 217 -18.19 8.33 28.83
C PRO A 217 -16.97 8.06 29.71
N LYS A 218 -16.25 6.95 29.47
CA LYS A 218 -15.04 6.60 30.20
C LYS A 218 -13.91 6.28 29.22
N VAL A 219 -12.72 6.79 29.49
CA VAL A 219 -11.52 6.50 28.68
C VAL A 219 -11.31 4.98 28.54
N GLY A 220 -11.19 4.49 27.31
CA GLY A 220 -11.07 3.06 27.01
C GLY A 220 -12.37 2.25 27.11
N GLY A 221 -13.48 2.84 27.55
CA GLY A 221 -14.78 2.20 27.72
C GLY A 221 -15.53 1.93 26.41
N LYS A 222 -16.77 1.43 26.54
CA LYS A 222 -17.71 1.28 25.43
C LYS A 222 -18.24 2.66 25.02
N VAL A 223 -18.51 2.82 23.74
CA VAL A 223 -19.18 4.02 23.21
C VAL A 223 -20.64 4.06 23.67
N ASP A 224 -21.16 5.28 23.84
CA ASP A 224 -22.58 5.49 24.10
C ASP A 224 -23.32 5.55 22.74
N CYS A 225 -24.14 4.54 22.47
CA CYS A 225 -24.91 4.45 21.23
C CYS A 225 -26.24 5.25 21.30
N HIS A 226 -26.63 5.77 22.49
CA HIS A 226 -27.88 6.52 22.68
C HIS A 226 -27.67 8.02 22.50
N ARG A 227 -26.53 8.53 22.94
CA ARG A 227 -26.17 9.92 22.77
C ARG A 227 -25.37 10.09 21.48
N LEU A 228 -25.97 10.75 20.51
CA LEU A 228 -25.37 10.92 19.20
C LEU A 228 -24.49 12.17 19.13
N THR A 229 -23.37 12.03 18.41
CA THR A 229 -22.61 13.17 17.90
C THR A 229 -23.36 13.82 16.72
N GLN A 230 -22.87 14.93 16.20
CA GLN A 230 -23.43 15.55 14.98
C GLN A 230 -23.36 14.60 13.78
N VAL A 231 -22.23 13.89 13.61
CA VAL A 231 -22.09 12.85 12.58
C VAL A 231 -23.08 11.71 12.81
N GLY A 232 -23.20 11.25 14.07
CA GLY A 232 -24.12 10.18 14.43
C GLY A 232 -25.58 10.54 14.15
N ARG A 233 -25.98 11.78 14.42
CA ARG A 233 -27.30 12.32 14.11
C ARG A 233 -27.57 12.30 12.60
N ALA A 234 -26.66 12.88 11.82
CA ALA A 234 -26.82 12.99 10.37
C ALA A 234 -26.95 11.59 9.72
N LEU A 235 -26.11 10.63 10.14
CA LEU A 235 -26.16 9.28 9.62
C LEU A 235 -27.44 8.53 10.04
N ARG A 236 -27.94 8.75 11.27
CA ARG A 236 -29.19 8.18 11.75
C ARG A 236 -30.39 8.70 10.95
N GLU A 237 -30.42 9.99 10.58
CA GLU A 237 -31.48 10.56 9.73
C GLU A 237 -31.50 9.94 8.33
N LEU A 238 -30.37 9.41 7.87
CA LEU A 238 -30.21 8.71 6.60
C LEU A 238 -30.38 7.19 6.69
N ASP A 239 -30.71 6.65 7.88
CA ASP A 239 -30.79 5.22 8.16
C ASP A 239 -29.47 4.45 7.94
N ILE A 240 -28.34 5.16 8.08
CA ILE A 240 -27.00 4.56 7.96
C ILE A 240 -26.55 4.05 9.33
N GLN A 241 -26.22 2.76 9.41
CA GLN A 241 -25.71 2.15 10.64
C GLN A 241 -24.27 2.56 10.92
N MET A 242 -23.99 3.05 12.12
CA MET A 242 -22.62 3.29 12.57
C MET A 242 -22.06 2.11 13.33
N ILE A 243 -20.82 1.73 13.04
CA ILE A 243 -20.12 0.58 13.65
C ILE A 243 -18.79 1.05 14.23
N PRO A 244 -18.60 1.03 15.57
CA PRO A 244 -17.35 1.44 16.20
C PRO A 244 -16.27 0.37 16.12
N ALA A 245 -15.03 0.78 15.87
CA ALA A 245 -13.87 -0.10 15.86
C ALA A 245 -13.32 -0.32 17.28
N TYR A 246 -13.46 -1.52 17.84
CA TYR A 246 -12.95 -1.86 19.17
C TYR A 246 -11.55 -2.49 19.17
N SER A 247 -11.00 -2.82 18.00
CA SER A 247 -9.67 -3.43 17.93
C SER A 247 -8.86 -2.93 16.74
N PRO A 248 -7.52 -2.87 16.85
CA PRO A 248 -6.64 -2.56 15.72
C PRO A 248 -6.82 -3.53 14.55
N GLN A 249 -7.11 -4.82 14.84
CA GLN A 249 -7.32 -5.84 13.80
C GLN A 249 -8.55 -5.53 12.94
N ALA A 250 -9.55 -4.91 13.55
CA ALA A 250 -10.75 -4.48 12.86
C ALA A 250 -10.46 -3.34 11.85
N ARG A 251 -9.45 -2.50 12.13
CA ARG A 251 -8.99 -1.39 11.26
C ARG A 251 -7.89 -1.80 10.25
N GLY A 252 -7.42 -3.04 10.25
CA GLY A 252 -6.28 -3.49 9.44
C GLY A 252 -6.42 -3.26 7.92
N ARG A 253 -7.62 -2.90 7.42
CA ARG A 253 -7.86 -2.53 6.02
C ARG A 253 -7.54 -1.06 5.77
N SER A 254 -8.06 -0.16 6.60
CA SER A 254 -7.72 1.27 6.55
C SER A 254 -6.25 1.51 6.87
N GLU A 255 -5.68 0.87 7.90
CA GLU A 255 -4.24 0.97 8.21
C GLU A 255 -3.34 0.61 7.03
N ARG A 256 -3.67 -0.48 6.31
CA ARG A 256 -2.92 -0.86 5.11
C ARG A 256 -3.10 0.14 3.97
N ASN A 257 -4.29 0.68 3.82
CA ASN A 257 -4.58 1.71 2.84
C ASN A 257 -3.74 2.95 3.13
N PHE A 258 -3.71 3.44 4.37
CA PHE A 258 -2.88 4.57 4.77
C PHE A 258 -1.39 4.31 4.62
N GLY A 259 -0.90 3.13 4.92
CA GLY A 259 0.50 2.76 4.61
C GLY A 259 0.84 2.90 3.12
N THR A 260 -0.14 2.71 2.23
CA THR A 260 0.03 2.95 0.79
C THR A 260 0.01 4.44 0.47
N TRP A 261 -0.90 5.22 1.06
CA TRP A 261 -0.98 6.67 0.90
C TRP A 261 0.30 7.35 1.37
N GLN A 262 0.72 7.08 2.60
CA GLN A 262 1.94 7.64 3.21
C GLN A 262 3.22 7.26 2.43
N GLY A 263 3.25 6.07 1.83
CA GLY A 263 4.39 5.64 1.01
C GLY A 263 4.37 6.13 -0.43
N ARG A 264 3.37 6.96 -0.84
CA ARG A 264 3.22 7.40 -2.23
C ARG A 264 2.81 8.85 -2.40
N LEU A 265 1.79 9.33 -1.68
CA LEU A 265 1.24 10.67 -1.90
C LEU A 265 2.26 11.79 -1.65
N PRO A 266 3.06 11.80 -0.56
CA PRO A 266 4.07 12.82 -0.34
C PRO A 266 5.05 12.94 -1.53
N GLN A 267 5.45 11.81 -2.08
CA GLN A 267 6.37 11.74 -3.21
C GLN A 267 5.73 12.24 -4.52
N GLU A 268 4.45 11.90 -4.75
CA GLU A 268 3.72 12.41 -5.90
C GLU A 268 3.52 13.92 -5.83
N LEU A 269 3.15 14.45 -4.65
CA LEU A 269 3.02 15.90 -4.45
C LEU A 269 4.35 16.61 -4.71
N ARG A 270 5.47 16.06 -4.21
CA ARG A 270 6.81 16.59 -4.47
C ARG A 270 7.16 16.57 -5.97
N LEU A 271 6.90 15.47 -6.65
CA LEU A 271 7.20 15.32 -8.08
C LEU A 271 6.40 16.29 -8.95
N GLN A 272 5.19 16.68 -8.50
CA GLN A 272 4.34 17.66 -9.16
C GLN A 272 4.60 19.10 -8.71
N GLY A 273 5.49 19.31 -7.73
CA GLY A 273 5.77 20.65 -7.18
C GLY A 273 4.62 21.24 -6.36
N ILE A 274 3.72 20.38 -5.82
CA ILE A 274 2.54 20.80 -5.07
C ILE A 274 2.91 21.01 -3.61
N THR A 275 2.67 22.21 -3.07
CA THR A 275 3.06 22.62 -1.72
C THR A 275 1.93 23.21 -0.88
N THR A 276 0.74 23.41 -1.46
CA THR A 276 -0.42 23.97 -0.76
C THR A 276 -1.56 22.96 -0.63
N LEU A 277 -2.41 23.13 0.39
CA LEU A 277 -3.57 22.28 0.63
C LEU A 277 -4.57 22.32 -0.53
N GLU A 278 -4.81 23.50 -1.07
CA GLU A 278 -5.76 23.73 -2.15
C GLU A 278 -5.33 23.00 -3.42
N ALA A 279 -4.07 23.17 -3.82
CA ALA A 279 -3.50 22.49 -4.99
C ALA A 279 -3.44 20.96 -4.79
N ALA A 280 -3.11 20.50 -3.58
CA ALA A 280 -3.09 19.07 -3.27
C ALA A 280 -4.50 18.46 -3.31
N ASN A 281 -5.51 19.18 -2.82
CA ASN A 281 -6.89 18.72 -2.86
C ASN A 281 -7.46 18.74 -4.29
N ALA A 282 -7.09 19.70 -5.12
CA ALA A 282 -7.40 19.69 -6.55
C ALA A 282 -6.78 18.47 -7.24
N PHE A 283 -5.48 18.22 -7.01
CA PHE A 283 -4.77 17.05 -7.54
C PHE A 283 -5.39 15.72 -7.09
N LEU A 284 -5.79 15.61 -5.82
CA LEU A 284 -6.48 14.44 -5.27
C LEU A 284 -7.82 14.19 -5.98
N ARG A 285 -8.63 15.23 -6.18
CA ARG A 285 -9.96 15.12 -6.80
C ARG A 285 -9.87 14.77 -8.29
N GLU A 286 -9.02 15.48 -9.02
CA GLU A 286 -8.99 15.44 -10.49
C GLU A 286 -8.19 14.26 -11.04
N HIS A 287 -7.11 13.88 -10.36
CA HIS A 287 -6.14 12.94 -10.90
C HIS A 287 -5.85 11.75 -9.98
N TYR A 288 -5.35 12.02 -8.78
CA TYR A 288 -4.68 10.99 -7.99
C TYR A 288 -5.64 9.92 -7.44
N ARG A 289 -6.86 10.29 -7.04
CA ARG A 289 -7.87 9.33 -6.56
C ARG A 289 -8.25 8.31 -7.63
N ALA A 290 -8.45 8.74 -8.86
CA ALA A 290 -8.77 7.85 -9.97
C ALA A 290 -7.60 6.90 -10.28
N GLU A 291 -6.38 7.41 -10.29
CA GLU A 291 -5.17 6.62 -10.48
C GLU A 291 -4.95 5.61 -9.35
N PHE A 292 -5.14 6.04 -8.11
CA PHE A 292 -5.04 5.18 -6.93
C PHE A 292 -6.06 4.04 -7.01
N ASN A 293 -7.31 4.33 -7.33
CA ASN A 293 -8.37 3.33 -7.49
C ASN A 293 -8.02 2.33 -8.59
N ARG A 294 -7.60 2.79 -9.78
CA ARG A 294 -7.19 1.91 -10.88
C ARG A 294 -6.10 0.91 -10.48
N ARG A 295 -5.20 1.29 -9.55
CA ARG A 295 -4.08 0.45 -9.11
C ARG A 295 -4.41 -0.48 -7.95
N PHE A 296 -5.25 -0.04 -7.02
CA PHE A 296 -5.40 -0.69 -5.72
C PHE A 296 -6.80 -1.20 -5.41
N GLN A 297 -7.79 -0.79 -6.17
CA GLN A 297 -9.13 -1.39 -6.04
C GLN A 297 -9.13 -2.85 -6.46
N VAL A 298 -10.07 -3.60 -5.90
CA VAL A 298 -10.30 -5.00 -6.25
C VAL A 298 -11.74 -5.18 -6.68
N ARG A 299 -12.01 -6.20 -7.48
CA ARG A 299 -13.38 -6.53 -7.90
C ARG A 299 -14.20 -6.97 -6.70
N ALA A 300 -15.46 -6.50 -6.63
CA ALA A 300 -16.43 -6.98 -5.66
C ALA A 300 -16.72 -8.49 -5.85
N ALA A 301 -17.11 -9.17 -4.77
CA ALA A 301 -17.41 -10.59 -4.81
C ALA A 301 -18.71 -10.89 -5.59
N GLN A 302 -19.65 -9.97 -5.57
CA GLN A 302 -20.93 -10.06 -6.29
C GLN A 302 -21.13 -8.86 -7.20
N ALA A 303 -21.91 -9.04 -8.27
CA ALA A 303 -22.32 -7.96 -9.16
C ALA A 303 -23.44 -7.14 -8.50
N GLY A 304 -23.48 -5.84 -8.78
CA GLY A 304 -24.46 -4.91 -8.24
C GLY A 304 -23.90 -3.95 -7.22
N SER A 305 -24.76 -3.20 -6.55
CA SER A 305 -24.44 -2.17 -5.58
C SER A 305 -25.52 -2.12 -4.50
N ALA A 306 -25.13 -1.86 -3.26
CA ALA A 306 -26.01 -1.63 -2.14
C ALA A 306 -26.29 -0.13 -1.90
N PHE A 307 -25.73 0.75 -2.71
CA PHE A 307 -26.10 2.16 -2.68
C PHE A 307 -27.54 2.37 -3.11
N MET A 308 -28.27 3.13 -2.33
CA MET A 308 -29.63 3.52 -2.65
C MET A 308 -29.69 4.97 -3.12
N PRO A 309 -30.55 5.30 -4.11
CA PRO A 309 -30.74 6.69 -4.50
C PRO A 309 -31.06 7.54 -3.27
N GLY A 310 -30.39 8.66 -3.12
CA GLY A 310 -30.77 9.65 -2.11
C GLY A 310 -32.22 10.06 -2.41
N ARG A 311 -33.18 9.60 -1.58
CA ARG A 311 -34.52 10.17 -1.63
C ARG A 311 -34.34 11.67 -1.46
N SER A 312 -35.26 12.50 -1.96
CA SER A 312 -35.21 13.98 -1.96
C SER A 312 -35.12 14.62 -0.55
N ARG A 313 -34.16 14.13 0.24
CA ARG A 313 -33.81 14.65 1.56
C ARG A 313 -32.87 15.82 1.35
N ASP A 314 -33.10 16.88 2.09
CA ASP A 314 -32.20 18.03 2.10
C ASP A 314 -30.90 17.66 2.82
N LEU A 315 -29.90 17.27 2.03
CA LEU A 315 -28.57 16.90 2.55
C LEU A 315 -27.85 18.10 3.18
N ASP A 316 -28.15 19.32 2.76
CA ASP A 316 -27.58 20.52 3.37
C ASP A 316 -28.08 20.68 4.80
N LEU A 317 -29.36 20.45 5.03
CA LEU A 317 -29.94 20.50 6.38
C LEU A 317 -29.46 19.33 7.24
N ILE A 318 -29.42 18.12 6.69
CA ILE A 318 -28.97 16.91 7.42
C ILE A 318 -27.50 17.06 7.86
N PHE A 319 -26.63 17.54 7.00
CA PHE A 319 -25.21 17.73 7.30
C PHE A 319 -24.85 19.12 7.88
N ALA A 320 -25.86 19.97 8.18
CA ALA A 320 -25.65 21.18 8.97
C ALA A 320 -25.42 20.83 10.45
N LEU A 321 -24.66 21.66 11.16
CA LEU A 321 -24.54 21.56 12.61
C LEU A 321 -25.87 22.00 13.26
N GLN A 322 -26.48 21.17 14.09
CA GLN A 322 -27.74 21.40 14.75
C GLN A 322 -27.54 21.55 16.27
N PHE A 323 -28.13 22.54 16.84
CA PHE A 323 -28.06 22.81 18.27
C PHE A 323 -29.46 23.05 18.83
N GLU A 324 -29.84 22.31 19.87
CA GLU A 324 -31.06 22.55 20.62
C GLU A 324 -30.89 23.79 21.48
N ARG A 325 -31.89 24.66 21.46
CA ARG A 325 -31.95 25.83 22.32
C ARG A 325 -33.33 25.93 22.97
N THR A 326 -33.36 26.18 24.27
CA THR A 326 -34.59 26.51 24.98
C THR A 326 -34.85 28.00 24.81
N VAL A 327 -35.99 28.36 24.24
CA VAL A 327 -36.42 29.75 24.14
C VAL A 327 -37.19 30.06 25.41
N ASN A 328 -36.60 30.88 26.30
CA ASN A 328 -37.31 31.42 27.45
C ASN A 328 -38.33 32.49 27.01
N ARG A 329 -39.44 32.61 27.73
CA ARG A 329 -40.52 33.58 27.43
C ARG A 329 -40.08 35.05 27.55
N ASP A 330 -38.96 35.35 28.19
CA ASP A 330 -38.45 36.73 28.31
C ASP A 330 -37.77 37.18 27.01
N ARG A 331 -38.57 37.82 26.19
CA ARG A 331 -38.17 38.27 24.82
C ARG A 331 -37.24 39.50 24.79
N GLU A 332 -36.72 40.00 25.90
CA GLU A 332 -36.09 41.32 25.90
C GLU A 332 -34.59 41.39 26.20
N ARG A 333 -33.83 40.29 26.19
CA ARG A 333 -32.36 40.43 26.33
C ARG A 333 -31.63 39.71 25.20
N GLY A 334 -31.07 40.56 24.35
CA GLY A 334 -30.12 40.37 23.27
C GLY A 334 -29.68 38.96 22.96
N ILE A 335 -30.00 38.48 21.79
CA ILE A 335 -29.38 37.31 21.18
C ILE A 335 -27.87 37.52 21.22
N PRO A 336 -27.07 36.68 21.90
CA PRO A 336 -25.62 36.75 21.76
C PRO A 336 -25.28 36.50 20.27
N THR A 337 -24.73 37.51 19.63
CA THR A 337 -24.14 37.36 18.31
C THR A 337 -22.96 36.43 18.45
N PHE A 338 -23.16 35.17 18.05
CA PHE A 338 -22.02 34.29 17.81
C PHE A 338 -21.19 34.90 16.67
N PRO A 339 -19.84 34.75 16.71
CA PRO A 339 -19.03 35.11 15.57
C PRO A 339 -19.58 34.34 14.37
N GLN A 340 -20.01 35.08 13.36
CA GLN A 340 -20.42 34.51 12.08
C GLN A 340 -19.37 33.52 11.68
N PRO A 341 -19.72 32.26 11.27
CA PRO A 341 -18.75 31.41 10.61
C PRO A 341 -18.18 32.23 9.47
N ARG A 342 -16.88 32.44 9.46
CA ARG A 342 -16.20 33.10 8.34
C ARG A 342 -16.77 32.49 7.08
N ARG A 343 -17.42 33.27 6.24
CA ARG A 343 -17.88 32.86 4.94
C ARG A 343 -16.71 32.13 4.29
N LEU A 344 -16.86 30.86 4.04
CA LEU A 344 -16.02 30.19 3.09
C LEU A 344 -16.15 31.02 1.81
N LEU A 345 -15.05 31.67 1.44
CA LEU A 345 -14.93 32.45 0.23
C LEU A 345 -15.46 31.59 -0.91
N GLU A 346 -16.46 32.13 -1.60
CA GLU A 346 -16.85 31.66 -2.91
C GLU A 346 -15.60 31.65 -3.76
N ILE A 347 -15.14 30.48 -4.11
CA ILE A 347 -14.11 30.29 -5.13
C ILE A 347 -14.90 30.13 -6.42
N ASN A 348 -14.96 31.25 -7.18
CA ASN A 348 -15.31 31.21 -8.60
C ASN A 348 -14.33 30.32 -9.37
#